data_83b7a1e0391c9c85bcb8b59da0877257
#
_entry.id   83b7a1e0391c9c85bcb8b59da0877257
#
_cell.length_a   1.000
_cell.length_b   1.000
_cell.length_c   1.000
_cell.angle_alpha   90.00
_cell.angle_beta   90.00
_cell.angle_gamma   90.00
#
_symmetry.space_group_name_H-M   'P 1'
#
loop_
_entity.id
_entity.type
_entity.pdbx_description
1 polymer ?
#
loop_
_entity_poly.entity_id
_entity_poly.type
_entity_poly.pdbx_seq_one_letter_code
_entity_poly.pdbx_strand_id
1 'polypeptide(L)'
;MLNDTRVFEANSQGGGAFGDLPEWDLSDLYASEDAAELQADLTWLKQSCIDFSNDYEGKLAQLNADEMLKAVERYEAIDIIAGRIMSFAGLRYYQLTTDPERAKFMSDMQDKLTEHTTKLVFYGLEFNRLDEEALSKLLSQNTALARYKPVFDRMRAMKPYQLSDEMEKFLHDQSVVGATAWNRLFDETIASLVFTIDGEDLPLEAATNKLSEQDRDTREAAAREIARVLRENTSLFARVHNTLAKDKEIEDRWRKMPTPQTGRHLSNHVEAKVVEALRNAVVAAYPKLSHRYYALKAKWLGLETMQIWDRNAPLPIEDDKLVDWTAAQEMVLSAYAEFSPEMAEIAKQFFTKSWIDAAVKPGKAPGAFAHPTVTTVHPYVMLNYLGKPDDVMTLAHELGHGVHQVLAAQQGELLSSTPLTLAETASVFGEMLTFRKLLAAAKTPQERKVLLAGKVESMINTVVRQIAFYDFECKLHAARAEGELTPDQINAIWMSVQGESLGPVFEFMDGYETFWSYIPHFVHSPFYVYAYAFGDGLVNALYAVYEEGDTEFQAKYFDMLRAGGSKHHTELLAPFGLDASDPKFWDKGLSMISAMIDELEAMED
;
A
#
# COMPACT_ATOMS: atom_id res chain seq x y z
N MET A 1 -6.58 4.50 -3.44
CA MET A 1 -7.73 3.80 -4.02
C MET A 1 -8.92 4.68 -3.83
N LEU A 2 -9.58 5.09 -4.91
CA LEU A 2 -10.80 5.91 -4.85
C LEU A 2 -11.97 4.94 -4.93
N ASN A 3 -12.74 4.83 -3.84
CA ASN A 3 -13.95 4.01 -3.82
C ASN A 3 -15.06 4.72 -4.58
N ASP A 4 -15.64 4.02 -5.55
CA ASP A 4 -16.84 4.43 -6.28
C ASP A 4 -18.06 3.95 -5.47
N THR A 5 -18.61 4.82 -4.61
CA THR A 5 -19.83 4.53 -3.86
C THR A 5 -21.04 5.02 -4.65
N ARG A 6 -21.40 4.30 -5.74
CA ARG A 6 -22.73 4.49 -6.32
C ARG A 6 -23.75 3.73 -5.49
N VAL A 7 -24.85 4.41 -5.18
CA VAL A 7 -26.01 3.86 -4.46
C VAL A 7 -26.52 2.63 -5.20
N PHE A 8 -26.45 1.47 -4.56
CA PHE A 8 -26.90 0.21 -5.12
C PHE A 8 -28.38 -0.02 -4.78
N GLU A 9 -29.22 -0.04 -5.80
CA GLU A 9 -30.46 -0.82 -5.70
C GLU A 9 -30.09 -2.30 -5.81
N ALA A 10 -30.19 -3.01 -4.70
CA ALA A 10 -29.94 -4.45 -4.63
C ALA A 10 -30.97 -5.20 -5.48
N ASN A 11 -30.58 -5.66 -6.65
CA ASN A 11 -31.31 -6.71 -7.35
C ASN A 11 -30.99 -8.06 -6.70
N SER A 12 -31.81 -8.46 -5.76
CA SER A 12 -31.81 -9.78 -5.13
C SER A 12 -32.44 -10.83 -6.05
N GLN A 13 -31.77 -11.19 -7.16
CA GLN A 13 -32.07 -12.44 -7.89
C GLN A 13 -30.76 -12.98 -8.46
N GLY A 14 -30.46 -14.27 -8.20
CA GLY A 14 -29.23 -14.92 -8.59
C GLY A 14 -28.94 -14.86 -10.09
N GLY A 15 -27.66 -14.67 -10.44
CA GLY A 15 -27.16 -14.47 -11.80
C GLY A 15 -27.15 -12.99 -12.16
N GLY A 16 -26.27 -12.18 -11.51
CA GLY A 16 -26.13 -10.74 -11.79
C GLY A 16 -25.57 -10.47 -13.20
N ALA A 17 -25.60 -9.20 -13.63
CA ALA A 17 -25.15 -8.72 -14.93
C ALA A 17 -23.68 -9.12 -15.28
N PHE A 18 -22.92 -9.65 -14.32
CA PHE A 18 -21.49 -10.00 -14.43
C PHE A 18 -21.21 -11.51 -14.27
N GLY A 19 -22.24 -12.37 -14.25
CA GLY A 19 -22.11 -13.82 -14.00
C GLY A 19 -22.07 -14.17 -12.51
N ASP A 20 -21.70 -15.43 -12.21
CA ASP A 20 -21.61 -15.93 -10.83
C ASP A 20 -20.28 -15.46 -10.19
N LEU A 21 -20.36 -14.42 -9.36
CA LEU A 21 -19.21 -13.89 -8.62
C LEU A 21 -18.91 -14.79 -7.41
N PRO A 22 -17.62 -15.20 -7.22
CA PRO A 22 -17.26 -16.09 -6.12
C PRO A 22 -17.29 -15.40 -4.76
N GLU A 23 -17.47 -16.21 -3.74
CA GLU A 23 -17.20 -15.90 -2.34
C GLU A 23 -16.15 -16.86 -1.84
N TRP A 24 -15.27 -16.40 -0.94
CA TRP A 24 -14.24 -17.27 -0.39
C TRP A 24 -14.77 -18.25 0.65
N ASP A 25 -14.12 -19.41 0.71
CA ASP A 25 -14.28 -20.41 1.76
C ASP A 25 -13.11 -20.31 2.74
N LEU A 26 -13.37 -19.91 3.98
CA LEU A 26 -12.36 -19.73 5.01
C LEU A 26 -12.11 -21.01 5.84
N SER A 27 -12.68 -22.15 5.46
CA SER A 27 -12.56 -23.40 6.22
C SER A 27 -11.13 -23.96 6.29
N ASP A 28 -10.23 -23.54 5.38
CA ASP A 28 -8.81 -23.86 5.44
C ASP A 28 -8.09 -23.14 6.60
N LEU A 29 -8.67 -22.05 7.11
CA LEU A 29 -8.24 -21.42 8.36
C LEU A 29 -8.95 -22.10 9.54
N TYR A 30 -10.26 -21.90 9.66
CA TYR A 30 -11.12 -22.57 10.64
C TYR A 30 -12.54 -22.74 10.08
N ALA A 31 -13.19 -23.85 10.44
CA ALA A 31 -14.54 -24.17 9.94
C ALA A 31 -15.60 -23.16 10.42
N SER A 32 -15.45 -22.60 11.63
CA SER A 32 -16.38 -21.64 12.24
C SER A 32 -15.74 -20.92 13.43
N GLU A 33 -16.40 -19.89 13.95
CA GLU A 33 -15.96 -19.10 15.11
C GLU A 33 -15.95 -19.92 16.43
N ASP A 34 -16.73 -20.97 16.50
CA ASP A 34 -16.82 -21.91 17.62
C ASP A 34 -16.07 -23.23 17.36
N ALA A 35 -15.30 -23.33 16.29
CA ALA A 35 -14.56 -24.53 15.93
C ALA A 35 -13.64 -24.99 17.06
N ALA A 36 -13.67 -26.31 17.34
CA ALA A 36 -12.84 -26.91 18.40
C ALA A 36 -11.34 -26.68 18.15
N GLU A 37 -10.93 -26.65 16.89
CA GLU A 37 -9.55 -26.37 16.48
C GLU A 37 -9.12 -24.95 16.87
N LEU A 38 -9.97 -23.93 16.63
CA LEU A 38 -9.71 -22.55 17.04
C LEU A 38 -9.54 -22.43 18.56
N GLN A 39 -10.37 -23.12 19.35
CA GLN A 39 -10.26 -23.12 20.81
C GLN A 39 -8.99 -23.85 21.30
N ALA A 40 -8.59 -24.91 20.60
CA ALA A 40 -7.34 -25.60 20.88
C ALA A 40 -6.12 -24.71 20.57
N ASP A 41 -6.13 -24.02 19.44
CA ASP A 41 -5.06 -23.10 19.03
C ASP A 41 -4.94 -21.90 20.00
N LEU A 42 -6.06 -21.31 20.46
CA LEU A 42 -6.04 -20.25 21.48
C LEU A 42 -5.45 -20.76 22.81
N THR A 43 -5.76 -21.98 23.21
CA THR A 43 -5.22 -22.59 24.43
C THR A 43 -3.73 -22.87 24.29
N TRP A 44 -3.32 -23.41 23.16
CA TRP A 44 -1.93 -23.68 22.83
C TRP A 44 -1.10 -22.38 22.77
N LEU A 45 -1.63 -21.35 22.12
CA LEU A 45 -0.99 -20.03 21.98
C LEU A 45 -0.69 -19.42 23.35
N LYS A 46 -1.71 -19.38 24.23
CA LYS A 46 -1.57 -18.89 25.60
C LYS A 46 -0.45 -19.61 26.35
N GLN A 47 -0.46 -20.95 26.32
CA GLN A 47 0.55 -21.74 27.03
C GLN A 47 1.94 -21.58 26.42
N SER A 48 2.04 -21.57 25.10
CA SER A 48 3.30 -21.40 24.36
C SER A 48 3.96 -20.05 24.63
N CYS A 49 3.18 -18.96 24.73
CA CYS A 49 3.70 -17.65 25.11
C CYS A 49 4.25 -17.64 26.54
N ILE A 50 3.56 -18.30 27.49
CA ILE A 50 4.02 -18.44 28.89
C ILE A 50 5.32 -19.24 28.93
N ASP A 51 5.36 -20.40 28.28
CA ASP A 51 6.53 -21.29 28.28
C ASP A 51 7.72 -20.61 27.59
N PHE A 52 7.49 -19.87 26.49
CA PHE A 52 8.52 -19.13 25.81
C PHE A 52 9.16 -18.05 26.72
N SER A 53 8.33 -17.28 27.42
CA SER A 53 8.81 -16.28 28.39
C SER A 53 9.61 -16.96 29.51
N ASN A 54 9.09 -18.03 30.14
CA ASN A 54 9.77 -18.75 31.21
C ASN A 54 11.13 -19.34 30.79
N ASP A 55 11.23 -19.81 29.55
CA ASP A 55 12.43 -20.45 29.03
C ASP A 55 13.52 -19.46 28.64
N TYR A 56 13.14 -18.30 28.07
CA TYR A 56 14.06 -17.40 27.37
C TYR A 56 14.22 -16.00 27.95
N GLU A 57 13.25 -15.47 28.71
CA GLU A 57 13.34 -14.11 29.25
C GLU A 57 14.53 -13.95 30.20
N GLY A 58 15.36 -12.96 29.94
CA GLY A 58 16.61 -12.72 30.68
C GLY A 58 17.77 -13.63 30.30
N LYS A 59 17.61 -14.51 29.28
CA LYS A 59 18.58 -15.55 28.96
C LYS A 59 19.12 -15.54 27.53
N LEU A 60 18.58 -14.72 26.62
CA LEU A 60 18.95 -14.77 25.21
C LEU A 60 20.45 -14.59 24.95
N ALA A 61 21.11 -13.74 25.72
CA ALA A 61 22.55 -13.51 25.59
C ALA A 61 23.43 -14.72 26.04
N GLN A 62 22.83 -15.71 26.68
CA GLN A 62 23.53 -16.89 27.19
C GLN A 62 23.34 -18.12 26.27
N LEU A 63 22.44 -18.06 25.32
CA LEU A 63 22.13 -19.16 24.41
C LEU A 63 23.29 -19.44 23.45
N ASN A 64 23.57 -20.73 23.23
CA ASN A 64 24.39 -21.13 22.09
C ASN A 64 23.60 -21.11 20.78
N ALA A 65 24.26 -21.38 19.65
CA ALA A 65 23.64 -21.25 18.33
C ALA A 65 22.44 -22.19 18.11
N ASP A 66 22.51 -23.43 18.64
CA ASP A 66 21.42 -24.40 18.51
C ASP A 66 20.21 -24.04 19.40
N GLU A 67 20.49 -23.51 20.59
CA GLU A 67 19.46 -23.03 21.51
C GLU A 67 18.79 -21.77 20.96
N MET A 68 19.55 -20.85 20.36
CA MET A 68 19.00 -19.66 19.68
C MET A 68 18.13 -20.07 18.49
N LEU A 69 18.55 -21.04 17.67
CA LEU A 69 17.72 -21.56 16.58
C LEU A 69 16.38 -22.09 17.10
N LYS A 70 16.39 -22.88 18.15
CA LYS A 70 15.16 -23.40 18.79
C LYS A 70 14.25 -22.27 19.29
N ALA A 71 14.83 -21.18 19.83
CA ALA A 71 14.06 -20.02 20.26
C ALA A 71 13.37 -19.34 19.07
N VAL A 72 14.09 -19.15 17.95
CA VAL A 72 13.53 -18.55 16.72
C VAL A 72 12.41 -19.43 16.15
N GLU A 73 12.63 -20.74 16.01
CA GLU A 73 11.65 -21.69 15.50
C GLU A 73 10.37 -21.75 16.37
N ARG A 74 10.52 -21.68 17.70
CA ARG A 74 9.37 -21.61 18.61
C ARG A 74 8.62 -20.28 18.49
N TYR A 75 9.34 -19.17 18.32
CA TYR A 75 8.73 -17.87 18.08
C TYR A 75 7.93 -17.88 16.76
N GLU A 76 8.52 -18.41 15.69
CA GLU A 76 7.87 -18.57 14.38
C GLU A 76 6.60 -19.43 14.47
N ALA A 77 6.63 -20.54 15.23
CA ALA A 77 5.44 -21.37 15.44
C ALA A 77 4.31 -20.63 16.19
N ILE A 78 4.66 -19.78 17.16
CA ILE A 78 3.69 -18.94 17.87
C ILE A 78 3.08 -17.90 16.91
N ASP A 79 3.91 -17.28 16.07
CA ASP A 79 3.50 -16.28 15.10
C ASP A 79 2.52 -16.85 14.05
N ILE A 80 2.79 -18.07 13.54
CA ILE A 80 1.88 -18.81 12.64
C ILE A 80 0.48 -18.99 13.27
N ILE A 81 0.39 -19.45 14.49
CA ILE A 81 -0.92 -19.69 15.13
C ILE A 81 -1.64 -18.37 15.44
N ALA A 82 -0.92 -17.35 15.92
CA ALA A 82 -1.48 -16.04 16.15
C ALA A 82 -1.99 -15.41 14.84
N GLY A 83 -1.18 -15.48 13.78
CA GLY A 83 -1.53 -14.99 12.43
C GLY A 83 -2.73 -15.73 11.84
N ARG A 84 -2.82 -17.07 11.99
CA ARG A 84 -3.94 -17.88 11.52
C ARG A 84 -5.26 -17.45 12.17
N ILE A 85 -5.26 -17.27 13.50
CA ILE A 85 -6.44 -16.82 14.25
C ILE A 85 -6.87 -15.42 13.81
N MET A 86 -5.91 -14.48 13.72
CA MET A 86 -6.21 -13.10 13.38
C MET A 86 -6.67 -12.96 11.92
N SER A 87 -6.07 -13.74 10.99
CA SER A 87 -6.48 -13.79 9.59
C SER A 87 -7.92 -14.26 9.45
N PHE A 88 -8.31 -15.33 10.15
CA PHE A 88 -9.69 -15.82 10.13
C PHE A 88 -10.67 -14.76 10.66
N ALA A 89 -10.37 -14.16 11.80
CA ALA A 89 -11.23 -13.15 12.40
C ALA A 89 -11.38 -11.92 11.50
N GLY A 90 -10.27 -11.43 10.92
CA GLY A 90 -10.26 -10.28 10.02
C GLY A 90 -11.02 -10.54 8.72
N LEU A 91 -10.76 -11.67 8.05
CA LEU A 91 -11.43 -12.01 6.78
C LEU A 91 -12.93 -12.22 6.96
N ARG A 92 -13.35 -12.81 8.08
CA ARG A 92 -14.77 -12.90 8.46
C ARG A 92 -15.43 -11.54 8.64
N TYR A 93 -14.73 -10.63 9.31
CA TYR A 93 -15.19 -9.26 9.53
C TYR A 93 -15.31 -8.49 8.21
N TYR A 94 -14.31 -8.57 7.33
CA TYR A 94 -14.30 -7.83 6.05
C TYR A 94 -15.43 -8.26 5.10
N GLN A 95 -15.92 -9.49 5.19
CA GLN A 95 -17.09 -9.92 4.42
C GLN A 95 -18.38 -9.16 4.79
N LEU A 96 -18.51 -8.72 6.05
CA LEU A 96 -19.70 -8.02 6.54
C LEU A 96 -19.34 -7.17 7.78
N THR A 97 -18.80 -5.99 7.56
CA THR A 97 -18.33 -5.08 8.61
C THR A 97 -19.44 -4.50 9.48
N THR A 98 -20.67 -4.53 8.98
CA THR A 98 -21.88 -4.05 9.68
C THR A 98 -22.50 -5.10 10.62
N ASP A 99 -21.98 -6.33 10.62
CA ASP A 99 -22.45 -7.39 11.52
C ASP A 99 -21.78 -7.24 12.91
N PRO A 100 -22.56 -6.94 13.97
CA PRO A 100 -22.01 -6.70 15.30
C PRO A 100 -21.37 -7.95 15.92
N GLU A 101 -21.81 -9.16 15.57
CA GLU A 101 -21.22 -10.40 16.10
C GLU A 101 -19.85 -10.66 15.48
N ARG A 102 -19.68 -10.41 14.17
CA ARG A 102 -18.37 -10.50 13.51
C ARG A 102 -17.39 -9.45 14.01
N ALA A 103 -17.85 -8.20 14.19
CA ALA A 103 -17.03 -7.12 14.75
C ALA A 103 -16.60 -7.46 16.18
N LYS A 104 -17.51 -8.00 17.00
CA LYS A 104 -17.21 -8.46 18.35
C LYS A 104 -16.22 -9.61 18.35
N PHE A 105 -16.41 -10.61 17.49
CA PHE A 105 -15.50 -11.75 17.38
C PHE A 105 -14.07 -11.31 17.03
N MET A 106 -13.93 -10.42 16.04
CA MET A 106 -12.61 -9.86 15.67
C MET A 106 -11.96 -9.14 16.86
N SER A 107 -12.72 -8.28 17.56
CA SER A 107 -12.21 -7.57 18.74
C SER A 107 -11.80 -8.53 19.87
N ASP A 108 -12.65 -9.54 20.18
CA ASP A 108 -12.35 -10.54 21.20
C ASP A 108 -11.07 -11.34 20.87
N MET A 109 -10.84 -11.67 19.58
CA MET A 109 -9.60 -12.36 19.15
C MET A 109 -8.40 -11.45 19.30
N GLN A 110 -8.50 -10.20 18.85
CA GLN A 110 -7.43 -9.22 18.98
C GLN A 110 -7.03 -9.00 20.44
N ASP A 111 -7.99 -8.86 21.36
CA ASP A 111 -7.74 -8.68 22.79
C ASP A 111 -7.01 -9.89 23.38
N LYS A 112 -7.49 -11.11 23.09
CA LYS A 112 -6.85 -12.36 23.56
C LYS A 112 -5.43 -12.52 23.03
N LEU A 113 -5.23 -12.26 21.74
CA LEU A 113 -3.90 -12.35 21.13
C LEU A 113 -2.95 -11.34 21.79
N THR A 114 -3.38 -10.09 21.94
CA THR A 114 -2.59 -9.03 22.59
C THR A 114 -2.22 -9.42 24.01
N GLU A 115 -3.17 -9.91 24.82
CA GLU A 115 -2.89 -10.38 26.19
C GLU A 115 -1.80 -11.46 26.22
N HIS A 116 -1.85 -12.41 25.28
CA HIS A 116 -0.91 -13.53 25.27
C HIS A 116 0.46 -13.13 24.72
N THR A 117 0.49 -12.44 23.57
CA THR A 117 1.74 -12.06 22.87
C THR A 117 2.52 -10.95 23.56
N THR A 118 1.90 -10.17 24.47
CA THR A 118 2.60 -9.19 25.33
C THR A 118 3.76 -9.85 26.11
N LYS A 119 3.64 -11.14 26.45
CA LYS A 119 4.70 -11.91 27.09
C LYS A 119 5.94 -12.12 26.22
N LEU A 120 5.84 -11.89 24.91
CA LEU A 120 6.92 -12.07 23.94
C LEU A 120 7.71 -10.78 23.67
N VAL A 121 7.25 -9.64 24.17
CA VAL A 121 7.88 -8.32 23.90
C VAL A 121 9.35 -8.29 24.31
N PHE A 122 9.73 -9.00 25.39
CA PHE A 122 11.12 -9.11 25.84
C PHE A 122 12.05 -9.64 24.72
N TYR A 123 11.55 -10.52 23.85
CA TYR A 123 12.37 -11.18 22.83
C TYR A 123 13.04 -10.17 21.90
N GLY A 124 12.28 -9.25 21.33
CA GLY A 124 12.84 -8.18 20.50
C GLY A 124 13.77 -7.23 21.27
N LEU A 125 13.40 -6.87 22.51
CA LEU A 125 14.21 -5.98 23.35
C LEU A 125 15.56 -6.61 23.73
N GLU A 126 15.56 -7.86 24.18
CA GLU A 126 16.79 -8.56 24.53
C GLU A 126 17.65 -8.87 23.30
N PHE A 127 17.00 -9.23 22.18
CA PHE A 127 17.69 -9.47 20.92
C PHE A 127 18.45 -8.22 20.45
N ASN A 128 17.86 -7.04 20.61
CA ASN A 128 18.52 -5.76 20.30
C ASN A 128 19.73 -5.48 21.19
N ARG A 129 19.77 -6.02 22.41
CA ARG A 129 20.91 -5.85 23.34
C ARG A 129 22.08 -6.76 23.04
N LEU A 130 21.89 -7.83 22.25
CA LEU A 130 22.99 -8.72 21.88
C LEU A 130 24.14 -7.93 21.25
N ASP A 131 25.36 -8.28 21.65
CA ASP A 131 26.57 -7.73 21.03
C ASP A 131 26.71 -8.20 19.59
N GLU A 132 27.27 -7.38 18.71
CA GLU A 132 27.41 -7.69 17.28
C GLU A 132 28.34 -8.88 17.04
N GLU A 133 29.46 -8.94 17.78
CA GLU A 133 30.40 -10.06 17.69
C GLU A 133 29.77 -11.36 18.17
N ALA A 134 28.99 -11.28 19.28
CA ALA A 134 28.28 -12.44 19.81
C ALA A 134 27.26 -12.99 18.80
N LEU A 135 26.44 -12.11 18.19
CA LEU A 135 25.47 -12.52 17.17
C LEU A 135 26.17 -13.11 15.93
N SER A 136 27.21 -12.44 15.41
CA SER A 136 27.98 -12.93 14.27
C SER A 136 28.60 -14.31 14.54
N LYS A 137 29.07 -14.54 15.76
CA LYS A 137 29.59 -15.84 16.19
C LYS A 137 28.49 -16.92 16.19
N LEU A 138 27.31 -16.63 16.72
CA LEU A 138 26.18 -17.57 16.72
C LEU A 138 25.79 -17.94 15.29
N LEU A 139 25.65 -16.95 14.39
CA LEU A 139 25.31 -17.17 12.98
C LEU A 139 26.38 -18.00 12.26
N SER A 140 27.67 -17.80 12.55
CA SER A 140 28.75 -18.58 11.95
C SER A 140 28.80 -20.05 12.41
N GLN A 141 28.23 -20.36 13.55
CA GLN A 141 28.23 -21.72 14.15
C GLN A 141 27.06 -22.59 13.70
N ASN A 142 25.96 -21.98 13.17
CA ASN A 142 24.79 -22.73 12.74
C ASN A 142 24.21 -22.15 11.47
N THR A 143 24.27 -22.89 10.36
CA THR A 143 23.78 -22.45 9.03
C THR A 143 22.27 -22.24 9.00
N ALA A 144 21.49 -23.06 9.75
CA ALA A 144 20.05 -22.89 9.83
C ALA A 144 19.67 -21.59 10.56
N LEU A 145 20.41 -21.24 11.63
CA LEU A 145 20.25 -19.96 12.30
C LEU A 145 20.68 -18.79 11.40
N ALA A 146 21.76 -18.94 10.63
CA ALA A 146 22.24 -17.90 9.71
C ALA A 146 21.20 -17.51 8.65
N ARG A 147 20.29 -18.42 8.29
CA ARG A 147 19.16 -18.13 7.39
C ARG A 147 18.26 -17.01 7.90
N TYR A 148 18.11 -16.87 9.21
CA TYR A 148 17.29 -15.82 9.85
C TYR A 148 18.02 -14.47 9.97
N LYS A 149 19.25 -14.35 9.45
CA LYS A 149 20.00 -13.08 9.51
C LYS A 149 19.18 -11.88 9.01
N PRO A 150 18.43 -11.94 7.87
CA PRO A 150 17.60 -10.82 7.43
C PRO A 150 16.51 -10.41 8.44
N VAL A 151 15.92 -11.36 9.18
CA VAL A 151 14.98 -11.07 10.26
C VAL A 151 15.68 -10.30 11.38
N PHE A 152 16.86 -10.77 11.79
CA PHE A 152 17.66 -10.14 12.83
C PHE A 152 18.13 -8.74 12.43
N ASP A 153 18.55 -8.55 11.19
CA ASP A 153 18.94 -7.23 10.66
C ASP A 153 17.75 -6.25 10.74
N ARG A 154 16.54 -6.69 10.35
CA ARG A 154 15.31 -5.88 10.46
C ARG A 154 14.98 -5.52 11.91
N MET A 155 14.97 -6.50 12.80
CA MET A 155 14.71 -6.28 14.24
C MET A 155 15.70 -5.28 14.83
N ARG A 156 16.95 -5.29 14.38
CA ARG A 156 18.03 -4.44 14.89
C ARG A 156 18.20 -3.11 14.13
N ALA A 157 17.43 -2.88 13.09
CA ALA A 157 17.54 -1.65 12.29
C ALA A 157 17.43 -0.37 13.13
N MET A 158 16.57 -0.38 14.16
CA MET A 158 16.37 0.74 15.09
C MET A 158 17.39 0.80 16.24
N LYS A 159 18.26 -0.22 16.40
CA LYS A 159 19.22 -0.29 17.53
C LYS A 159 20.10 0.95 17.69
N PRO A 160 20.64 1.59 16.62
CA PRO A 160 21.45 2.81 16.77
C PRO A 160 20.68 4.01 17.34
N TYR A 161 19.37 3.97 17.27
CA TYR A 161 18.45 5.05 17.64
C TYR A 161 17.58 4.72 18.87
N GLN A 162 17.84 3.58 19.50
CA GLN A 162 17.11 3.12 20.69
C GLN A 162 17.49 3.99 21.89
N LEU A 163 16.49 4.36 22.68
CA LEU A 163 16.65 5.06 23.96
C LEU A 163 16.84 4.07 25.12
N SER A 164 16.95 4.57 26.35
CA SER A 164 16.93 3.70 27.52
C SER A 164 15.55 3.02 27.68
N ASP A 165 15.52 1.87 28.35
CA ASP A 165 14.28 1.13 28.54
C ASP A 165 13.18 1.95 29.24
N GLU A 166 13.57 2.80 30.20
CA GLU A 166 12.64 3.67 30.90
C GLU A 166 12.05 4.72 29.94
N MET A 167 12.88 5.26 29.03
CA MET A 167 12.42 6.23 28.06
C MET A 167 11.53 5.58 26.98
N GLU A 168 11.88 4.38 26.49
CA GLU A 168 11.03 3.64 25.54
C GLU A 168 9.67 3.31 26.15
N LYS A 169 9.63 2.85 27.39
CA LYS A 169 8.38 2.58 28.12
C LYS A 169 7.56 3.86 28.31
N PHE A 170 8.22 4.95 28.72
CA PHE A 170 7.56 6.24 28.89
C PHE A 170 6.95 6.73 27.58
N LEU A 171 7.69 6.69 26.46
CA LEU A 171 7.19 7.11 25.15
C LEU A 171 6.03 6.22 24.68
N HIS A 172 6.11 4.92 24.94
CA HIS A 172 5.01 4.00 24.64
C HIS A 172 3.74 4.36 25.41
N ASP A 173 3.83 4.51 26.73
CA ASP A 173 2.69 4.89 27.58
C ASP A 173 2.14 6.28 27.21
N GLN A 174 3.03 7.23 26.90
CA GLN A 174 2.68 8.61 26.55
C GLN A 174 2.05 8.71 25.16
N SER A 175 2.30 7.76 24.25
CA SER A 175 1.79 7.79 22.88
C SER A 175 0.27 7.92 22.79
N VAL A 176 -0.45 7.35 23.77
CA VAL A 176 -1.93 7.39 23.85
C VAL A 176 -2.47 8.81 23.94
N VAL A 177 -1.75 9.70 24.65
CA VAL A 177 -2.10 11.13 24.82
C VAL A 177 -1.22 12.05 23.96
N GLY A 178 -0.25 11.49 23.25
CA GLY A 178 0.64 12.14 22.28
C GLY A 178 0.08 12.04 20.86
N ALA A 179 0.88 11.52 19.93
CA ALA A 179 0.51 11.41 18.51
C ALA A 179 -0.84 10.73 18.28
N THR A 180 -1.13 9.63 18.98
CA THR A 180 -2.39 8.89 18.83
C THR A 180 -3.63 9.77 19.13
N ALA A 181 -3.57 10.63 20.13
CA ALA A 181 -4.69 11.52 20.46
C ALA A 181 -4.92 12.58 19.35
N TRP A 182 -3.86 13.06 18.71
CA TRP A 182 -3.97 14.01 17.60
C TRP A 182 -4.45 13.34 16.31
N ASN A 183 -4.02 12.10 16.05
CA ASN A 183 -4.54 11.28 14.94
C ASN A 183 -6.05 11.07 15.11
N ARG A 184 -6.47 10.69 16.31
CA ARG A 184 -7.90 10.51 16.61
C ARG A 184 -8.70 11.81 16.47
N LEU A 185 -8.16 12.94 16.93
CA LEU A 185 -8.80 14.25 16.75
C LEU A 185 -8.97 14.58 15.25
N PHE A 186 -7.96 14.27 14.43
CA PHE A 186 -8.04 14.43 12.98
C PHE A 186 -9.17 13.57 12.40
N ASP A 187 -9.19 12.27 12.72
CA ASP A 187 -10.18 11.33 12.18
C ASP A 187 -11.61 11.72 12.59
N GLU A 188 -11.84 12.03 13.87
CA GLU A 188 -13.14 12.45 14.37
C GLU A 188 -13.59 13.78 13.73
N THR A 189 -12.65 14.70 13.48
CA THR A 189 -12.94 15.95 12.78
C THR A 189 -13.35 15.70 11.35
N ILE A 190 -12.53 14.98 10.56
CA ILE A 190 -12.83 14.65 9.17
C ILE A 190 -14.18 13.93 9.05
N ALA A 191 -14.44 12.95 9.91
CA ALA A 191 -15.69 12.19 9.90
C ALA A 191 -16.93 13.05 10.24
N SER A 192 -16.74 14.16 10.97
CA SER A 192 -17.82 15.09 11.33
C SER A 192 -18.10 16.17 10.29
N LEU A 193 -17.21 16.34 9.29
CA LEU A 193 -17.41 17.35 8.24
C LEU A 193 -18.57 16.96 7.33
N VAL A 194 -19.38 17.96 7.00
CA VAL A 194 -20.50 17.82 6.08
C VAL A 194 -20.29 18.75 4.90
N PHE A 195 -20.44 18.20 3.70
CA PHE A 195 -20.28 18.89 2.41
C PHE A 195 -21.64 18.93 1.71
N THR A 196 -22.22 20.11 1.55
CA THR A 196 -23.53 20.25 0.92
C THR A 196 -23.36 20.55 -0.57
N ILE A 197 -23.57 19.54 -1.41
CA ILE A 197 -23.42 19.62 -2.88
C ILE A 197 -24.79 19.36 -3.50
N ASP A 198 -25.29 20.27 -4.33
CA ASP A 198 -26.61 20.19 -4.99
C ASP A 198 -27.78 19.96 -4.03
N GLY A 199 -27.63 20.45 -2.77
CA GLY A 199 -28.65 20.31 -1.72
C GLY A 199 -28.61 18.97 -0.98
N GLU A 200 -27.63 18.13 -1.24
CA GLU A 200 -27.35 16.87 -0.55
C GLU A 200 -26.17 17.02 0.42
N ASP A 201 -26.35 16.59 1.66
CA ASP A 201 -25.30 16.59 2.68
C ASP A 201 -24.47 15.30 2.58
N LEU A 202 -23.20 15.44 2.25
CA LEU A 202 -22.30 14.33 1.94
C LEU A 202 -21.10 14.29 2.92
N PRO A 203 -20.60 13.09 3.28
CA PRO A 203 -19.27 12.96 3.90
C PRO A 203 -18.16 13.25 2.89
N LEU A 204 -16.92 13.45 3.37
CA LEU A 204 -15.76 13.80 2.53
C LEU A 204 -15.57 12.83 1.34
N GLU A 205 -15.68 11.53 1.58
CA GLU A 205 -15.49 10.52 0.53
C GLU A 205 -16.48 10.70 -0.62
N ALA A 206 -17.77 10.81 -0.31
CA ALA A 206 -18.79 11.05 -1.33
C ALA A 206 -18.61 12.40 -2.04
N ALA A 207 -18.22 13.45 -1.32
CA ALA A 207 -17.92 14.76 -1.90
C ALA A 207 -16.71 14.70 -2.86
N THR A 208 -15.65 13.99 -2.50
CA THR A 208 -14.46 13.82 -3.37
C THR A 208 -14.76 12.94 -4.59
N ASN A 209 -15.68 11.98 -4.50
CA ASN A 209 -16.12 11.17 -5.64
C ASN A 209 -16.83 12.02 -6.70
N LYS A 210 -17.54 13.10 -6.28
CA LYS A 210 -18.13 14.05 -7.22
C LYS A 210 -17.10 14.75 -8.12
N LEU A 211 -15.82 14.79 -7.74
CA LEU A 211 -14.74 15.32 -8.59
C LEU A 211 -14.41 14.46 -9.82
N SER A 212 -14.99 13.26 -9.92
CA SER A 212 -14.83 12.33 -11.04
C SER A 212 -16.11 12.15 -11.87
N GLU A 213 -17.14 12.98 -11.63
CA GLU A 213 -18.37 12.94 -12.41
C GLU A 213 -18.15 13.47 -13.84
N GLN A 214 -18.99 13.03 -14.79
CA GLN A 214 -18.93 13.51 -16.18
C GLN A 214 -19.25 15.00 -16.29
N ASP A 215 -20.25 15.46 -15.53
CA ASP A 215 -20.68 16.85 -15.54
C ASP A 215 -19.66 17.77 -14.87
N ARG A 216 -19.17 18.76 -15.62
CA ARG A 216 -18.15 19.70 -15.13
C ARG A 216 -18.67 20.61 -14.02
N ASP A 217 -19.95 21.03 -14.11
CA ASP A 217 -20.54 21.94 -13.13
C ASP A 217 -20.66 21.23 -11.77
N THR A 218 -21.00 19.94 -11.77
CA THR A 218 -21.00 19.09 -10.56
C THR A 218 -19.60 18.96 -9.96
N ARG A 219 -18.55 18.75 -10.78
CA ARG A 219 -17.17 18.70 -10.30
C ARG A 219 -16.71 20.03 -9.70
N GLU A 220 -17.06 21.16 -10.35
CA GLU A 220 -16.76 22.50 -9.84
C GLU A 220 -17.47 22.77 -8.51
N ALA A 221 -18.78 22.46 -8.41
CA ALA A 221 -19.55 22.62 -7.19
C ALA A 221 -18.94 21.82 -6.04
N ALA A 222 -18.56 20.57 -6.30
CA ALA A 222 -17.88 19.72 -5.31
C ALA A 222 -16.54 20.31 -4.84
N ALA A 223 -15.69 20.75 -5.79
CA ALA A 223 -14.38 21.32 -5.45
C ALA A 223 -14.51 22.58 -4.60
N ARG A 224 -15.46 23.47 -4.93
CA ARG A 224 -15.71 24.70 -4.19
C ARG A 224 -16.25 24.45 -2.79
N GLU A 225 -17.15 23.47 -2.65
CA GLU A 225 -17.71 23.12 -1.34
C GLU A 225 -16.65 22.45 -0.46
N ILE A 226 -15.84 21.54 -0.99
CA ILE A 226 -14.71 20.95 -0.29
C ILE A 226 -13.75 22.06 0.19
N ALA A 227 -13.38 22.98 -0.69
CA ALA A 227 -12.53 24.11 -0.35
C ALA A 227 -13.11 24.98 0.76
N ARG A 228 -14.42 25.28 0.71
CA ARG A 228 -15.10 26.07 1.74
C ARG A 228 -15.03 25.42 3.11
N VAL A 229 -15.40 24.14 3.19
CA VAL A 229 -15.44 23.40 4.47
C VAL A 229 -14.04 23.23 5.04
N LEU A 230 -13.05 22.88 4.21
CA LEU A 230 -11.66 22.73 4.66
C LEU A 230 -11.08 24.05 5.15
N ARG A 231 -11.38 25.16 4.46
CA ARG A 231 -10.93 26.51 4.87
C ARG A 231 -11.47 26.91 6.24
N GLU A 232 -12.74 26.62 6.52
CA GLU A 232 -13.35 26.88 7.84
C GLU A 232 -12.65 26.12 8.98
N ASN A 233 -12.03 24.96 8.67
CA ASN A 233 -11.34 24.11 9.62
C ASN A 233 -9.79 24.18 9.53
N THR A 234 -9.23 25.03 8.67
CA THR A 234 -7.79 25.07 8.39
C THR A 234 -6.96 25.32 9.66
N SER A 235 -7.42 26.19 10.58
CA SER A 235 -6.71 26.46 11.84
C SER A 235 -6.57 25.23 12.71
N LEU A 236 -7.59 24.37 12.77
CA LEU A 236 -7.53 23.10 13.50
C LEU A 236 -6.55 22.13 12.85
N PHE A 237 -6.65 21.93 11.53
CA PHE A 237 -5.75 21.04 10.80
C PHE A 237 -4.30 21.53 10.86
N ALA A 238 -4.05 22.84 10.75
CA ALA A 238 -2.72 23.41 10.95
C ALA A 238 -2.18 23.12 12.35
N ARG A 239 -3.03 23.18 13.39
CA ARG A 239 -2.64 22.81 14.76
C ARG A 239 -2.25 21.34 14.85
N VAL A 240 -3.04 20.43 14.27
CA VAL A 240 -2.75 18.98 14.24
C VAL A 240 -1.38 18.74 13.60
N HIS A 241 -1.16 19.24 12.38
CA HIS A 241 0.10 19.03 11.63
C HIS A 241 1.31 19.64 12.36
N ASN A 242 1.17 20.87 12.88
CA ASN A 242 2.23 21.50 13.67
C ASN A 242 2.60 20.69 14.91
N THR A 243 1.59 20.11 15.58
CA THR A 243 1.81 19.34 16.80
C THR A 243 2.49 18.01 16.48
N LEU A 244 1.98 17.26 15.51
CA LEU A 244 2.55 15.97 15.10
C LEU A 244 3.97 16.11 14.54
N ALA A 245 4.23 17.12 13.69
CA ALA A 245 5.56 17.37 13.18
C ALA A 245 6.55 17.79 14.30
N LYS A 246 6.06 18.50 15.33
CA LYS A 246 6.91 18.86 16.48
C LYS A 246 7.14 17.70 17.44
N ASP A 247 6.13 16.88 17.67
CA ASP A 247 6.24 15.64 18.46
C ASP A 247 7.30 14.72 17.85
N LYS A 248 7.19 14.49 16.55
CA LYS A 248 8.18 13.72 15.78
C LYS A 248 9.59 14.34 15.85
N GLU A 249 9.74 15.65 15.70
CA GLU A 249 11.05 16.33 15.81
C GLU A 249 11.68 16.13 17.19
N ILE A 250 10.88 16.20 18.25
CA ILE A 250 11.36 15.96 19.62
C ILE A 250 11.87 14.53 19.76
N GLU A 251 11.09 13.54 19.31
CA GLU A 251 11.47 12.13 19.37
C GLU A 251 12.73 11.86 18.53
N ASP A 252 12.78 12.32 17.27
CA ASP A 252 13.91 12.16 16.36
C ASP A 252 15.20 12.76 16.95
N ARG A 253 15.11 13.92 17.60
CA ARG A 253 16.23 14.58 18.25
C ARG A 253 16.75 13.79 19.46
N TRP A 254 15.85 13.25 20.31
CA TRP A 254 16.24 12.37 21.41
C TRP A 254 16.89 11.09 20.93
N ARG A 255 16.36 10.49 19.86
CA ARG A 255 16.91 9.31 19.20
C ARG A 255 18.17 9.59 18.38
N LYS A 256 18.51 10.86 18.16
CA LYS A 256 19.61 11.32 17.29
C LYS A 256 19.47 10.83 15.84
N MET A 257 18.24 10.78 15.35
CA MET A 257 17.98 10.47 13.96
C MET A 257 18.52 11.58 13.04
N PRO A 258 19.24 11.24 11.94
CA PRO A 258 19.83 12.23 11.05
C PRO A 258 18.83 13.14 10.36
N THR A 259 17.68 12.60 9.98
CA THR A 259 16.60 13.30 9.27
C THR A 259 15.23 12.83 9.73
N PRO A 260 14.17 13.62 9.54
CA PRO A 260 12.80 13.19 9.88
C PRO A 260 12.36 11.92 9.13
N GLN A 261 12.89 11.66 7.95
CA GLN A 261 12.56 10.50 7.11
C GLN A 261 13.25 9.20 7.58
N THR A 262 14.29 9.31 8.43
CA THR A 262 15.13 8.16 8.83
C THR A 262 14.32 6.99 9.35
N GLY A 263 13.36 7.24 10.25
CA GLY A 263 12.51 6.18 10.80
C GLY A 263 11.70 5.45 9.71
N ARG A 264 11.18 6.18 8.72
CA ARG A 264 10.45 5.60 7.59
C ARG A 264 11.34 4.78 6.68
N HIS A 265 12.55 5.28 6.38
CA HIS A 265 13.51 4.53 5.58
C HIS A 265 13.91 3.21 6.23
N LEU A 266 14.12 3.21 7.55
CA LEU A 266 14.39 1.99 8.31
C LEU A 266 13.23 0.99 8.27
N SER A 267 11.98 1.47 8.44
CA SER A 267 10.78 0.63 8.32
C SER A 267 10.63 0.01 6.93
N ASN A 268 10.97 0.76 5.88
CA ASN A 268 10.84 0.32 4.49
C ASN A 268 12.08 -0.44 3.99
N HIS A 269 13.09 -0.65 4.83
CA HIS A 269 14.36 -1.32 4.48
C HIS A 269 15.03 -0.73 3.24
N VAL A 270 15.08 0.61 3.16
CA VAL A 270 15.65 1.35 2.04
C VAL A 270 16.58 2.45 2.53
N GLU A 271 17.67 2.70 1.82
CA GLU A 271 18.61 3.74 2.14
C GLU A 271 18.11 5.11 1.65
N ALA A 272 18.43 6.16 2.41
CA ALA A 272 18.05 7.54 2.07
C ALA A 272 18.47 7.94 0.64
N LYS A 273 19.70 7.54 0.21
CA LYS A 273 20.21 7.82 -1.15
C LYS A 273 19.33 7.25 -2.28
N VAL A 274 18.66 6.11 -2.03
CA VAL A 274 17.77 5.45 -2.99
C VAL A 274 16.48 6.25 -3.13
N VAL A 275 15.89 6.67 -2.01
CA VAL A 275 14.69 7.52 -1.99
C VAL A 275 14.96 8.88 -2.61
N GLU A 276 16.14 9.45 -2.35
CA GLU A 276 16.58 10.71 -2.98
C GLU A 276 16.74 10.57 -4.50
N ALA A 277 17.32 9.45 -4.98
CA ALA A 277 17.44 9.17 -6.41
C ALA A 277 16.06 9.07 -7.08
N LEU A 278 15.12 8.33 -6.49
CA LEU A 278 13.73 8.26 -6.94
C LEU A 278 13.09 9.65 -7.00
N ARG A 279 13.10 10.37 -5.88
CA ARG A 279 12.51 11.71 -5.79
C ARG A 279 13.05 12.64 -6.87
N ASN A 280 14.38 12.69 -7.03
CA ASN A 280 15.03 13.58 -8.00
C ASN A 280 14.69 13.20 -9.45
N ALA A 281 14.63 11.90 -9.77
CA ALA A 281 14.24 11.44 -11.11
C ALA A 281 12.79 11.82 -11.44
N VAL A 282 11.86 11.61 -10.50
CA VAL A 282 10.44 11.93 -10.70
C VAL A 282 10.22 13.45 -10.85
N VAL A 283 10.85 14.27 -10.00
CA VAL A 283 10.74 15.76 -10.11
C VAL A 283 11.30 16.25 -11.44
N ALA A 284 12.45 15.71 -11.86
CA ALA A 284 13.03 16.07 -13.17
C ALA A 284 12.16 15.63 -14.36
N ALA A 285 11.32 14.62 -14.16
CA ALA A 285 10.42 14.09 -15.19
C ALA A 285 9.07 14.82 -15.29
N TYR A 286 8.67 15.66 -14.33
CA TYR A 286 7.38 16.37 -14.37
C TYR A 286 7.06 17.00 -15.73
N PRO A 287 7.98 17.75 -16.40
CA PRO A 287 7.70 18.32 -17.71
C PRO A 287 7.42 17.30 -18.83
N LYS A 288 7.96 16.09 -18.68
CA LYS A 288 7.80 15.00 -19.66
C LYS A 288 6.60 14.11 -19.39
N LEU A 289 6.07 14.13 -18.18
CA LEU A 289 4.96 13.28 -17.71
C LEU A 289 3.70 14.10 -17.47
N SER A 290 3.49 14.57 -16.25
CA SER A 290 2.26 15.24 -15.84
C SER A 290 1.95 16.49 -16.65
N HIS A 291 2.96 17.35 -16.93
CA HIS A 291 2.72 18.57 -17.71
C HIS A 291 2.24 18.26 -19.13
N ARG A 292 2.86 17.28 -19.81
CA ARG A 292 2.43 16.84 -21.15
C ARG A 292 1.06 16.21 -21.13
N TYR A 293 0.85 15.26 -20.22
CA TYR A 293 -0.41 14.55 -20.11
C TYR A 293 -1.59 15.49 -19.85
N TYR A 294 -1.45 16.40 -18.88
CA TYR A 294 -2.53 17.33 -18.57
C TYR A 294 -2.76 18.39 -19.67
N ALA A 295 -1.71 18.79 -20.38
CA ALA A 295 -1.88 19.62 -21.58
C ALA A 295 -2.67 18.90 -22.69
N LEU A 296 -2.45 17.59 -22.85
CA LEU A 296 -3.19 16.75 -23.78
C LEU A 296 -4.64 16.54 -23.31
N LYS A 297 -4.83 16.24 -22.01
CA LYS A 297 -6.16 16.10 -21.40
C LYS A 297 -6.99 17.39 -21.53
N ALA A 298 -6.38 18.56 -21.35
CA ALA A 298 -7.05 19.84 -21.55
C ALA A 298 -7.64 19.96 -22.97
N LYS A 299 -6.86 19.57 -24.01
CA LYS A 299 -7.35 19.55 -25.40
C LYS A 299 -8.54 18.62 -25.56
N TRP A 300 -8.50 17.41 -24.98
CA TRP A 300 -9.61 16.46 -25.05
C TRP A 300 -10.88 16.97 -24.38
N LEU A 301 -10.74 17.75 -23.31
CA LEU A 301 -11.85 18.39 -22.61
C LEU A 301 -12.29 19.72 -23.27
N GLY A 302 -11.59 20.20 -24.32
CA GLY A 302 -11.88 21.47 -24.97
C GLY A 302 -11.55 22.71 -24.12
N LEU A 303 -10.56 22.59 -23.22
CA LEU A 303 -10.17 23.63 -22.26
C LEU A 303 -8.83 24.25 -22.67
N GLU A 304 -8.71 25.59 -22.52
CA GLU A 304 -7.43 26.30 -22.64
C GLU A 304 -6.61 26.15 -21.36
N THR A 305 -7.26 26.18 -20.18
CA THR A 305 -6.70 25.97 -18.87
C THR A 305 -7.54 24.97 -18.09
N MET A 306 -6.91 24.17 -17.24
CA MET A 306 -7.57 23.22 -16.35
C MET A 306 -7.68 23.80 -14.95
N GLN A 307 -8.77 23.51 -14.29
CA GLN A 307 -8.93 23.69 -12.86
C GLN A 307 -8.70 22.37 -12.15
N ILE A 308 -8.55 22.41 -10.81
CA ILE A 308 -8.29 21.19 -10.04
C ILE A 308 -9.41 20.15 -10.18
N TRP A 309 -10.64 20.56 -10.38
CA TRP A 309 -11.78 19.67 -10.63
C TRP A 309 -11.79 19.03 -12.03
N ASP A 310 -10.93 19.48 -12.95
CA ASP A 310 -10.76 18.84 -14.26
C ASP A 310 -9.68 17.76 -14.24
N ARG A 311 -8.88 17.67 -13.16
CA ARG A 311 -7.77 16.72 -13.07
C ARG A 311 -8.20 15.28 -13.25
N ASN A 312 -9.24 14.86 -12.53
CA ASN A 312 -9.77 13.49 -12.56
C ASN A 312 -11.03 13.38 -13.44
N ALA A 313 -11.34 14.41 -14.24
CA ALA A 313 -12.48 14.37 -15.16
C ALA A 313 -12.34 13.16 -16.11
N PRO A 314 -13.38 12.33 -16.26
CA PRO A 314 -13.39 11.27 -17.27
C PRO A 314 -13.31 11.88 -18.67
N LEU A 315 -12.76 11.11 -19.62
CA LEU A 315 -12.74 11.56 -21.01
C LEU A 315 -14.18 11.63 -21.55
N PRO A 316 -14.48 12.55 -22.47
CA PRO A 316 -15.81 12.70 -23.08
C PRO A 316 -16.03 11.61 -24.16
N ILE A 317 -15.80 10.36 -23.80
CA ILE A 317 -15.92 9.18 -24.66
C ILE A 317 -16.79 8.19 -23.89
N GLU A 318 -17.91 7.80 -24.49
CA GLU A 318 -18.77 6.75 -23.92
C GLU A 318 -18.05 5.40 -24.07
N ASP A 319 -17.74 4.76 -22.96
CA ASP A 319 -17.29 3.36 -22.88
C ASP A 319 -18.15 2.63 -21.84
N ASP A 320 -19.29 2.11 -22.30
CA ASP A 320 -20.23 1.32 -21.48
C ASP A 320 -19.89 -0.16 -21.48
N LYS A 321 -18.70 -0.54 -21.96
CA LYS A 321 -18.31 -1.94 -22.09
C LYS A 321 -18.02 -2.54 -20.74
N LEU A 322 -18.92 -3.41 -20.30
CA LEU A 322 -18.74 -4.23 -19.11
C LEU A 322 -18.13 -5.58 -19.49
N VAL A 323 -17.25 -6.07 -18.63
CA VAL A 323 -16.56 -7.36 -18.73
C VAL A 323 -17.21 -8.31 -17.72
N ASP A 324 -17.75 -9.43 -18.17
CA ASP A 324 -18.26 -10.44 -17.24
C ASP A 324 -17.10 -11.15 -16.51
N TRP A 325 -17.41 -11.78 -15.36
CA TRP A 325 -16.41 -12.41 -14.50
C TRP A 325 -15.61 -13.51 -15.21
N THR A 326 -16.26 -14.31 -16.05
CA THR A 326 -15.60 -15.40 -16.80
C THR A 326 -14.61 -14.82 -17.80
N ALA A 327 -15.01 -13.78 -18.53
CA ALA A 327 -14.11 -13.09 -19.46
C ALA A 327 -12.93 -12.42 -18.75
N ALA A 328 -13.16 -11.80 -17.59
CA ALA A 328 -12.10 -11.23 -16.78
C ALA A 328 -11.10 -12.28 -16.30
N GLN A 329 -11.60 -13.42 -15.80
CA GLN A 329 -10.79 -14.56 -15.40
C GLN A 329 -9.94 -15.11 -16.56
N GLU A 330 -10.54 -15.33 -17.73
CA GLU A 330 -9.83 -15.80 -18.92
C GLU A 330 -8.76 -14.81 -19.37
N MET A 331 -9.05 -13.52 -19.33
CA MET A 331 -8.14 -12.46 -19.71
C MET A 331 -6.90 -12.42 -18.81
N VAL A 332 -7.08 -12.41 -17.50
CA VAL A 332 -5.98 -12.38 -16.53
C VAL A 332 -5.14 -13.65 -16.62
N LEU A 333 -5.78 -14.83 -16.60
CA LEU A 333 -5.06 -16.11 -16.69
C LEU A 333 -4.30 -16.26 -17.99
N SER A 334 -4.86 -15.79 -19.13
CA SER A 334 -4.15 -15.84 -20.40
C SER A 334 -3.00 -14.84 -20.47
N ALA A 335 -3.13 -13.64 -19.87
CA ALA A 335 -2.03 -12.69 -19.76
C ALA A 335 -0.86 -13.26 -18.93
N TYR A 336 -1.19 -13.88 -17.81
CA TYR A 336 -0.22 -14.55 -16.95
C TYR A 336 0.45 -15.75 -17.65
N ALA A 337 -0.32 -16.56 -18.40
CA ALA A 337 0.20 -17.73 -19.12
C ALA A 337 1.15 -17.34 -20.26
N GLU A 338 0.93 -16.21 -20.92
CA GLU A 338 1.85 -15.69 -21.95
C GLU A 338 3.21 -15.30 -21.35
N PHE A 339 3.21 -14.78 -20.13
CA PHE A 339 4.45 -14.53 -19.40
C PHE A 339 5.04 -15.83 -18.81
N SER A 340 4.24 -16.58 -18.04
CA SER A 340 4.67 -17.81 -17.38
C SER A 340 3.51 -18.77 -17.12
N PRO A 341 3.58 -20.02 -17.61
CA PRO A 341 2.62 -21.05 -17.23
C PRO A 341 2.54 -21.30 -15.72
N GLU A 342 3.67 -21.18 -14.99
CA GLU A 342 3.71 -21.33 -13.53
C GLU A 342 2.88 -20.23 -12.84
N MET A 343 3.03 -18.97 -13.28
CA MET A 343 2.25 -17.85 -12.74
C MET A 343 0.75 -18.05 -12.92
N ALA A 344 0.35 -18.47 -14.12
CA ALA A 344 -1.06 -18.74 -14.43
C ALA A 344 -1.62 -19.93 -13.63
N GLU A 345 -0.84 -20.99 -13.42
CA GLU A 345 -1.31 -22.16 -12.67
C GLU A 345 -1.48 -21.85 -11.16
N ILE A 346 -0.61 -20.99 -10.59
CA ILE A 346 -0.78 -20.50 -9.23
C ILE A 346 -2.05 -19.63 -9.15
N ALA A 347 -2.19 -18.64 -10.04
CA ALA A 347 -3.36 -17.75 -10.08
C ALA A 347 -4.69 -18.50 -10.27
N LYS A 348 -4.69 -19.56 -11.09
CA LYS A 348 -5.86 -20.40 -11.34
C LYS A 348 -6.40 -21.07 -10.08
N GLN A 349 -5.54 -21.37 -9.10
CA GLN A 349 -6.00 -21.96 -7.84
C GLN A 349 -6.94 -21.03 -7.08
N PHE A 350 -6.74 -19.73 -7.15
CA PHE A 350 -7.60 -18.73 -6.49
C PHE A 350 -9.05 -18.82 -7.00
N PHE A 351 -9.23 -19.06 -8.30
CA PHE A 351 -10.56 -19.21 -8.90
C PHE A 351 -11.18 -20.59 -8.61
N THR A 352 -10.38 -21.66 -8.61
CA THR A 352 -10.91 -23.03 -8.51
C THR A 352 -11.12 -23.52 -7.08
N LYS A 353 -10.50 -22.83 -6.10
CA LYS A 353 -10.53 -23.24 -4.68
C LYS A 353 -11.26 -22.25 -3.78
N SER A 354 -12.05 -21.35 -4.34
CA SER A 354 -12.82 -20.35 -3.58
C SER A 354 -11.95 -19.47 -2.66
N TRP A 355 -10.82 -18.97 -3.20
CA TRP A 355 -9.92 -18.08 -2.46
C TRP A 355 -10.19 -16.59 -2.75
N ILE A 356 -11.22 -16.30 -3.57
CA ILE A 356 -11.61 -14.94 -3.96
C ILE A 356 -13.02 -14.66 -3.46
N ASP A 357 -13.24 -13.45 -2.89
CA ASP A 357 -14.54 -12.86 -2.65
C ASP A 357 -14.69 -11.62 -3.54
N ALA A 358 -15.50 -11.72 -4.60
CA ALA A 358 -15.58 -10.69 -5.64
C ALA A 358 -16.90 -9.90 -5.63
N ALA A 359 -17.96 -10.46 -5.04
CA ALA A 359 -19.30 -9.86 -5.09
C ALA A 359 -19.38 -8.56 -4.28
N VAL A 360 -19.98 -7.52 -4.87
CA VAL A 360 -20.35 -6.31 -4.12
C VAL A 360 -21.58 -6.62 -3.26
N LYS A 361 -21.48 -6.31 -1.96
CA LYS A 361 -22.55 -6.57 -0.99
C LYS A 361 -22.67 -5.42 0.00
N PRO A 362 -23.91 -5.09 0.46
CA PRO A 362 -24.07 -4.15 1.57
C PRO A 362 -23.30 -4.63 2.82
N GLY A 363 -22.52 -3.74 3.41
CA GLY A 363 -21.73 -4.03 4.61
C GLY A 363 -20.41 -4.76 4.37
N LYS A 364 -20.07 -5.16 3.16
CA LYS A 364 -18.74 -5.65 2.81
C LYS A 364 -17.71 -4.51 2.87
N ALA A 365 -16.50 -4.81 3.27
CA ALA A 365 -15.42 -3.83 3.28
C ALA A 365 -15.17 -3.25 1.87
N PRO A 366 -14.92 -1.94 1.74
CA PRO A 366 -14.63 -1.30 0.47
C PRO A 366 -13.20 -1.62 -0.02
N GLY A 367 -12.95 -1.35 -1.31
CA GLY A 367 -11.64 -1.54 -1.94
C GLY A 367 -11.36 -2.99 -2.34
N ALA A 368 -10.07 -3.31 -2.47
CA ALA A 368 -9.56 -4.63 -2.81
C ALA A 368 -8.26 -4.90 -2.04
N PHE A 369 -7.96 -6.16 -1.77
CA PHE A 369 -6.70 -6.57 -1.17
C PHE A 369 -6.42 -8.07 -1.37
N ALA A 370 -5.15 -8.45 -1.34
CA ALA A 370 -4.69 -9.83 -1.14
C ALA A 370 -4.15 -9.99 0.29
N HIS A 371 -4.76 -10.88 1.08
CA HIS A 371 -4.36 -11.16 2.46
C HIS A 371 -3.48 -12.41 2.51
N PRO A 372 -2.21 -12.33 2.95
CA PRO A 372 -1.27 -13.45 2.90
C PRO A 372 -1.64 -14.61 3.82
N THR A 373 -2.43 -14.37 4.86
CA THR A 373 -2.69 -15.30 5.96
C THR A 373 -1.40 -15.71 6.68
N VAL A 374 -1.12 -17.00 6.71
CA VAL A 374 0.12 -17.57 7.24
C VAL A 374 0.69 -18.59 6.25
N THR A 375 1.98 -18.86 6.31
CA THR A 375 2.70 -19.72 5.35
C THR A 375 2.23 -21.18 5.31
N THR A 376 1.48 -21.63 6.32
CA THR A 376 0.88 -22.98 6.38
C THR A 376 -0.52 -23.07 5.75
N VAL A 377 -1.07 -21.95 5.31
CA VAL A 377 -2.34 -21.83 4.59
C VAL A 377 -2.05 -21.15 3.25
N HIS A 378 -3.02 -20.54 2.62
CA HIS A 378 -2.87 -19.81 1.36
C HIS A 378 -3.43 -18.39 1.49
N PRO A 379 -3.05 -17.47 0.60
CA PRO A 379 -3.64 -16.14 0.57
C PRO A 379 -5.12 -16.15 0.16
N TYR A 380 -5.85 -15.09 0.56
CA TYR A 380 -7.20 -14.78 0.10
C TYR A 380 -7.24 -13.42 -0.57
N VAL A 381 -8.07 -13.29 -1.61
CA VAL A 381 -8.27 -12.03 -2.35
C VAL A 381 -9.68 -11.51 -2.13
N MET A 382 -9.81 -10.23 -1.82
CA MET A 382 -11.08 -9.52 -1.78
C MET A 382 -11.15 -8.48 -2.90
N LEU A 383 -12.30 -8.42 -3.56
CA LEU A 383 -12.62 -7.45 -4.60
C LEU A 383 -14.05 -6.92 -4.41
N ASN A 384 -14.35 -5.80 -5.05
CA ASN A 384 -15.71 -5.31 -5.26
C ASN A 384 -15.92 -5.14 -6.78
N TYR A 385 -16.19 -6.24 -7.48
CA TYR A 385 -16.21 -6.32 -8.94
C TYR A 385 -17.51 -5.79 -9.54
N LEU A 386 -17.42 -4.80 -10.43
CA LEU A 386 -18.54 -4.13 -11.11
C LEU A 386 -18.44 -4.25 -12.65
N GLY A 387 -17.48 -5.03 -13.15
CA GLY A 387 -17.33 -5.32 -14.57
C GLY A 387 -16.62 -4.24 -15.38
N LYS A 388 -16.08 -3.19 -14.78
CA LYS A 388 -15.31 -2.19 -15.50
C LYS A 388 -13.94 -2.72 -15.91
N PRO A 389 -13.31 -2.19 -16.98
CA PRO A 389 -11.92 -2.55 -17.33
C PRO A 389 -10.94 -2.37 -16.17
N ASP A 390 -11.11 -1.33 -15.34
CA ASP A 390 -10.30 -1.10 -14.14
C ASP A 390 -10.47 -2.19 -13.09
N ASP A 391 -11.66 -2.82 -12.98
CA ASP A 391 -11.88 -3.94 -12.07
C ASP A 391 -11.11 -5.19 -12.52
N VAL A 392 -10.93 -5.37 -13.84
CA VAL A 392 -10.10 -6.45 -14.39
C VAL A 392 -8.62 -6.23 -14.06
N MET A 393 -8.15 -4.97 -14.13
CA MET A 393 -6.80 -4.63 -13.72
C MET A 393 -6.60 -4.79 -12.22
N THR A 394 -7.59 -4.41 -11.40
CA THR A 394 -7.59 -4.66 -9.96
C THR A 394 -7.53 -6.15 -9.64
N LEU A 395 -8.32 -6.99 -10.34
CA LEU A 395 -8.25 -8.44 -10.19
C LEU A 395 -6.84 -8.97 -10.50
N ALA A 396 -6.22 -8.51 -11.60
CA ALA A 396 -4.85 -8.89 -11.95
C ALA A 396 -3.84 -8.40 -10.90
N HIS A 397 -4.02 -7.21 -10.36
CA HIS A 397 -3.20 -6.64 -9.30
C HIS A 397 -3.23 -7.53 -8.04
N GLU A 398 -4.41 -7.81 -7.50
CA GLU A 398 -4.55 -8.59 -6.28
C GLU A 398 -4.12 -10.06 -6.46
N LEU A 399 -4.39 -10.65 -7.62
CA LEU A 399 -3.85 -11.97 -7.96
C LEU A 399 -2.31 -11.97 -8.04
N GLY A 400 -1.71 -10.89 -8.52
CA GLY A 400 -0.25 -10.73 -8.51
C GLY A 400 0.32 -10.80 -7.09
N HIS A 401 -0.28 -10.08 -6.14
CA HIS A 401 0.05 -10.22 -4.72
C HIS A 401 -0.13 -11.66 -4.23
N GLY A 402 -1.27 -12.29 -4.56
CA GLY A 402 -1.54 -13.68 -4.18
C GLY A 402 -0.48 -14.65 -4.70
N VAL A 403 -0.08 -14.53 -5.98
CA VAL A 403 1.00 -15.35 -6.56
C VAL A 403 2.32 -15.13 -5.83
N HIS A 404 2.69 -13.87 -5.54
CA HIS A 404 3.91 -13.54 -4.79
C HIS A 404 3.90 -14.17 -3.40
N GLN A 405 2.80 -14.04 -2.67
CA GLN A 405 2.64 -14.59 -1.33
C GLN A 405 2.75 -16.13 -1.32
N VAL A 406 2.16 -16.83 -2.30
CA VAL A 406 2.30 -18.28 -2.48
C VAL A 406 3.76 -18.67 -2.74
N LEU A 407 4.46 -17.93 -3.60
CA LEU A 407 5.87 -18.21 -3.92
C LEU A 407 6.81 -17.93 -2.73
N ALA A 408 6.57 -16.85 -2.00
CA ALA A 408 7.37 -16.45 -0.85
C ALA A 408 7.16 -17.37 0.38
N ALA A 409 5.99 -18.01 0.51
CA ALA A 409 5.64 -18.85 1.66
C ALA A 409 6.66 -19.95 1.97
N GLN A 410 7.38 -20.44 0.95
CA GLN A 410 8.46 -21.44 1.14
C GLN A 410 9.62 -20.95 2.01
N GLN A 411 9.74 -19.64 2.23
CA GLN A 411 10.75 -19.07 3.11
C GLN A 411 10.45 -19.24 4.60
N GLY A 412 9.24 -19.68 4.98
CA GLY A 412 8.76 -19.70 6.36
C GLY A 412 8.21 -18.33 6.80
N GLU A 413 7.52 -18.33 7.92
CA GLU A 413 6.69 -17.19 8.36
C GLU A 413 7.50 -15.89 8.50
N LEU A 414 8.60 -15.94 9.21
CA LEU A 414 9.43 -14.75 9.50
C LEU A 414 10.18 -14.20 8.28
N LEU A 415 10.31 -14.98 7.20
CA LEU A 415 11.05 -14.61 5.98
C LEU A 415 10.18 -14.46 4.74
N SER A 416 8.91 -14.85 4.79
CA SER A 416 7.99 -14.73 3.65
C SER A 416 7.50 -13.30 3.42
N SER A 417 7.38 -12.50 4.50
CA SER A 417 6.90 -11.12 4.42
C SER A 417 7.87 -10.24 3.61
N THR A 418 7.40 -9.80 2.45
CA THR A 418 8.17 -8.94 1.54
C THR A 418 8.14 -7.50 2.04
N PRO A 419 9.28 -6.78 2.07
CA PRO A 419 9.31 -5.36 2.39
C PRO A 419 8.39 -4.56 1.47
N LEU A 420 7.79 -3.48 1.99
CA LEU A 420 6.81 -2.67 1.27
C LEU A 420 7.33 -2.15 -0.09
N THR A 421 8.63 -1.81 -0.17
CA THR A 421 9.29 -1.38 -1.40
C THR A 421 9.33 -2.44 -2.50
N LEU A 422 9.14 -3.71 -2.16
CA LEU A 422 9.13 -4.86 -3.07
C LEU A 422 7.77 -5.54 -3.13
N ALA A 423 6.81 -5.13 -2.31
CA ALA A 423 5.51 -5.78 -2.22
C ALA A 423 4.74 -5.72 -3.55
N GLU A 424 4.87 -4.60 -4.28
CA GLU A 424 4.19 -4.36 -5.56
C GLU A 424 4.83 -5.08 -6.76
N THR A 425 5.92 -5.81 -6.55
CA THR A 425 6.69 -6.42 -7.66
C THR A 425 5.84 -7.33 -8.55
N ALA A 426 4.94 -8.12 -7.97
CA ALA A 426 4.11 -9.04 -8.74
C ALA A 426 2.73 -8.46 -9.09
N SER A 427 2.17 -7.59 -8.26
CA SER A 427 0.86 -6.99 -8.46
C SER A 427 0.85 -6.04 -9.66
N VAL A 428 1.73 -5.03 -9.66
CA VAL A 428 1.83 -4.06 -10.75
C VAL A 428 2.37 -4.73 -12.03
N PHE A 429 3.22 -5.74 -11.92
CA PHE A 429 3.69 -6.50 -13.09
C PHE A 429 2.55 -7.31 -13.73
N GLY A 430 1.76 -8.01 -12.93
CA GLY A 430 0.58 -8.75 -13.40
C GLY A 430 -0.50 -7.84 -13.99
N GLU A 431 -0.69 -6.67 -13.38
CA GLU A 431 -1.55 -5.60 -13.90
C GLU A 431 -1.06 -5.12 -15.27
N MET A 432 0.26 -4.89 -15.45
CA MET A 432 0.83 -4.46 -16.72
C MET A 432 0.67 -5.51 -17.81
N LEU A 433 0.89 -6.79 -17.51
CA LEU A 433 0.64 -7.89 -18.46
C LEU A 433 -0.82 -7.90 -18.94
N THR A 434 -1.76 -7.75 -18.01
CA THR A 434 -3.19 -7.73 -18.30
C THR A 434 -3.59 -6.46 -19.06
N PHE A 435 -3.04 -5.31 -18.70
CA PHE A 435 -3.24 -4.05 -19.42
C PHE A 435 -2.80 -4.16 -20.89
N ARG A 436 -1.61 -4.70 -21.16
CA ARG A 436 -1.12 -4.91 -22.53
C ARG A 436 -2.07 -5.80 -23.33
N LYS A 437 -2.65 -6.81 -22.69
CA LYS A 437 -3.63 -7.69 -23.34
C LYS A 437 -4.96 -6.99 -23.61
N LEU A 438 -5.47 -6.22 -22.68
CA LEU A 438 -6.65 -5.35 -22.87
C LEU A 438 -6.42 -4.39 -24.03
N LEU A 439 -5.26 -3.76 -24.06
CA LEU A 439 -4.89 -2.79 -25.10
C LEU A 439 -4.81 -3.44 -26.49
N ALA A 440 -4.28 -4.67 -26.58
CA ALA A 440 -4.23 -5.44 -27.81
C ALA A 440 -5.62 -5.92 -28.27
N ALA A 441 -6.57 -6.12 -27.35
CA ALA A 441 -7.95 -6.52 -27.64
C ALA A 441 -8.86 -5.35 -28.01
N ALA A 442 -8.42 -4.10 -27.83
CA ALA A 442 -9.17 -2.89 -28.20
C ALA A 442 -9.44 -2.88 -29.73
N LYS A 443 -10.71 -2.68 -30.08
CA LYS A 443 -11.18 -2.78 -31.48
C LYS A 443 -11.21 -1.45 -32.18
N THR A 444 -11.25 -0.36 -31.43
CA THR A 444 -11.33 1.00 -31.97
C THR A 444 -10.22 1.89 -31.41
N PRO A 445 -9.80 2.93 -32.14
CA PRO A 445 -8.87 3.93 -31.59
C PRO A 445 -9.40 4.58 -30.31
N GLN A 446 -10.71 4.77 -30.18
CA GLN A 446 -11.32 5.35 -28.98
C GLN A 446 -11.17 4.44 -27.76
N GLU A 447 -11.49 3.14 -27.88
CA GLU A 447 -11.26 2.17 -26.80
C GLU A 447 -9.77 2.18 -26.38
N ARG A 448 -8.85 2.17 -27.35
CA ARG A 448 -7.42 2.22 -27.09
C ARG A 448 -6.99 3.49 -26.34
N LYS A 449 -7.54 4.64 -26.77
CA LYS A 449 -7.26 5.94 -26.16
C LYS A 449 -7.73 5.99 -24.71
N VAL A 450 -8.94 5.50 -24.40
CA VAL A 450 -9.49 5.46 -23.03
C VAL A 450 -8.61 4.59 -22.12
N LEU A 451 -8.24 3.39 -22.55
CA LEU A 451 -7.38 2.49 -21.79
C LEU A 451 -5.99 3.11 -21.52
N LEU A 452 -5.35 3.67 -22.54
CA LEU A 452 -4.04 4.33 -22.39
C LEU A 452 -4.11 5.53 -21.45
N ALA A 453 -5.09 6.40 -21.64
CA ALA A 453 -5.26 7.60 -20.83
C ALA A 453 -5.53 7.25 -19.37
N GLY A 454 -6.40 6.27 -19.09
CA GLY A 454 -6.66 5.78 -17.74
C GLY A 454 -5.39 5.24 -17.08
N LYS A 455 -4.60 4.41 -17.80
CA LYS A 455 -3.34 3.87 -17.27
C LYS A 455 -2.32 4.96 -16.98
N VAL A 456 -2.13 5.91 -17.89
CA VAL A 456 -1.21 7.05 -17.69
C VAL A 456 -1.64 7.89 -16.49
N GLU A 457 -2.94 8.16 -16.35
CA GLU A 457 -3.48 8.94 -15.22
C GLU A 457 -3.26 8.22 -13.89
N SER A 458 -3.50 6.90 -13.85
CA SER A 458 -3.21 6.07 -12.68
C SER A 458 -1.72 6.14 -12.30
N MET A 459 -0.81 5.97 -13.26
CA MET A 459 0.63 6.04 -13.01
C MET A 459 1.09 7.44 -12.57
N ILE A 460 0.54 8.52 -13.14
CA ILE A 460 0.81 9.89 -12.69
C ILE A 460 0.32 10.09 -11.25
N ASN A 461 -0.85 9.57 -10.88
CA ASN A 461 -1.35 9.66 -9.52
C ASN A 461 -0.51 8.84 -8.52
N THR A 462 0.04 7.71 -8.95
CA THR A 462 0.88 6.84 -8.10
C THR A 462 2.32 7.34 -7.99
N VAL A 463 2.88 7.92 -9.05
CA VAL A 463 4.29 8.33 -9.07
C VAL A 463 4.44 9.83 -8.81
N VAL A 464 3.89 10.66 -9.70
CA VAL A 464 4.09 12.13 -9.65
C VAL A 464 3.43 12.73 -8.42
N ARG A 465 2.15 12.41 -8.18
CA ARG A 465 1.40 12.95 -7.05
C ARG A 465 1.99 12.53 -5.71
N GLN A 466 2.40 11.27 -5.58
CA GLN A 466 2.93 10.78 -4.30
C GLN A 466 4.32 11.36 -3.99
N ILE A 467 5.15 11.62 -5.00
CA ILE A 467 6.41 12.34 -4.80
C ILE A 467 6.17 13.83 -4.48
N ALA A 468 5.16 14.47 -5.08
CA ALA A 468 4.77 15.82 -4.68
C ALA A 468 4.29 15.87 -3.21
N PHE A 469 3.56 14.85 -2.75
CA PHE A 469 3.16 14.71 -1.35
C PHE A 469 4.38 14.50 -0.43
N TYR A 470 5.31 13.66 -0.82
CA TYR A 470 6.57 13.48 -0.10
C TYR A 470 7.36 14.79 0.02
N ASP A 471 7.45 15.57 -1.05
CA ASP A 471 8.10 16.89 -1.04
C ASP A 471 7.38 17.88 -0.14
N PHE A 472 6.04 17.84 -0.10
CA PHE A 472 5.26 18.63 0.85
C PHE A 472 5.63 18.29 2.29
N GLU A 473 5.65 17.00 2.65
CA GLU A 473 6.05 16.56 4.00
C GLU A 473 7.47 17.00 4.35
N CYS A 474 8.43 16.80 3.43
CA CYS A 474 9.81 17.22 3.65
C CYS A 474 9.92 18.72 3.91
N LYS A 475 9.25 19.55 3.10
CA LYS A 475 9.24 21.01 3.26
C LYS A 475 8.52 21.45 4.54
N LEU A 476 7.39 20.81 4.88
CA LEU A 476 6.62 21.11 6.09
C LEU A 476 7.41 20.79 7.35
N HIS A 477 7.99 19.59 7.44
CA HIS A 477 8.79 19.20 8.62
C HIS A 477 10.05 20.05 8.77
N ALA A 478 10.74 20.39 7.68
CA ALA A 478 11.90 21.29 7.70
C ALA A 478 11.51 22.69 8.18
N ALA A 479 10.43 23.27 7.64
CA ALA A 479 9.96 24.58 8.06
C ALA A 479 9.48 24.58 9.52
N ARG A 480 8.81 23.49 9.97
CA ARG A 480 8.33 23.36 11.36
C ARG A 480 9.47 23.22 12.37
N ALA A 481 10.61 22.69 11.99
CA ALA A 481 11.80 22.62 12.84
C ALA A 481 12.29 24.03 13.24
N GLU A 482 12.14 25.02 12.35
CA GLU A 482 12.51 26.43 12.58
C GLU A 482 11.48 27.20 13.40
N GLY A 483 10.24 26.71 13.51
CA GLY A 483 9.17 27.36 14.27
C GLY A 483 7.78 26.84 13.94
N GLU A 484 6.77 27.28 14.70
CA GLU A 484 5.37 26.96 14.41
C GLU A 484 4.92 27.65 13.11
N LEU A 485 4.25 26.90 12.23
CA LEU A 485 3.77 27.39 10.95
C LEU A 485 2.34 27.95 11.07
N THR A 486 2.10 29.10 10.46
CA THR A 486 0.73 29.59 10.26
C THR A 486 0.03 28.77 9.17
N PRO A 487 -1.32 28.73 9.13
CA PRO A 487 -2.05 28.11 8.02
C PRO A 487 -1.56 28.60 6.65
N ASP A 488 -1.35 29.88 6.47
CA ASP A 488 -0.89 30.46 5.21
C ASP A 488 0.51 29.98 4.77
N GLN A 489 1.40 29.72 5.74
CA GLN A 489 2.71 29.14 5.45
C GLN A 489 2.59 27.70 4.98
N ILE A 490 1.71 26.91 5.58
CA ILE A 490 1.45 25.53 5.13
C ILE A 490 0.78 25.53 3.74
N ASN A 491 -0.19 26.41 3.54
CA ASN A 491 -0.85 26.63 2.25
C ASN A 491 0.15 26.97 1.14
N ALA A 492 1.12 27.86 1.44
CA ALA A 492 2.14 28.25 0.48
C ALA A 492 3.08 27.07 0.12
N ILE A 493 3.44 26.23 1.08
CA ILE A 493 4.21 25.00 0.83
C ILE A 493 3.43 24.07 -0.09
N TRP A 494 2.14 23.83 0.22
CA TRP A 494 1.26 23.02 -0.61
C TRP A 494 1.17 23.52 -2.05
N MET A 495 0.85 24.80 -2.23
CA MET A 495 0.74 25.40 -3.56
C MET A 495 2.05 25.34 -4.36
N SER A 496 3.20 25.48 -3.68
CA SER A 496 4.51 25.33 -4.33
C SER A 496 4.70 23.94 -4.95
N VAL A 497 4.38 22.87 -4.22
CA VAL A 497 4.56 21.50 -4.72
C VAL A 497 3.49 21.11 -5.74
N GLN A 498 2.25 21.59 -5.58
CA GLN A 498 1.18 21.32 -6.54
C GLN A 498 1.43 22.03 -7.87
N GLY A 499 1.84 23.31 -7.84
CA GLY A 499 2.18 24.06 -9.05
C GLY A 499 3.34 23.44 -9.83
N GLU A 500 4.36 22.95 -9.10
CA GLU A 500 5.52 22.29 -9.71
C GLU A 500 5.12 20.96 -10.38
N SER A 501 4.33 20.13 -9.71
CA SER A 501 4.00 18.78 -10.18
C SER A 501 2.91 18.72 -11.24
N LEU A 502 1.89 19.59 -11.17
CA LEU A 502 0.76 19.62 -12.11
C LEU A 502 1.07 20.40 -13.39
N GLY A 503 1.91 21.44 -13.30
CA GLY A 503 2.39 22.19 -14.45
C GLY A 503 1.53 23.37 -14.88
N PRO A 504 1.93 24.05 -15.96
CA PRO A 504 1.43 25.38 -16.31
C PRO A 504 0.02 25.40 -16.91
N VAL A 505 -0.56 24.25 -17.24
CA VAL A 505 -1.93 24.19 -17.78
C VAL A 505 -2.98 24.40 -16.69
N PHE A 506 -2.58 24.24 -15.41
CA PHE A 506 -3.50 24.43 -14.28
C PHE A 506 -3.58 25.87 -13.80
N GLU A 507 -4.80 26.35 -13.65
CA GLU A 507 -5.14 27.48 -12.79
C GLU A 507 -5.79 26.96 -11.51
N PHE A 508 -5.28 27.43 -10.36
CA PHE A 508 -5.77 26.95 -9.06
C PHE A 508 -6.85 27.89 -8.54
N MET A 509 -8.02 27.34 -8.26
CA MET A 509 -9.10 28.08 -7.61
C MET A 509 -8.70 28.53 -6.20
N ASP A 510 -9.31 29.60 -5.73
CA ASP A 510 -9.25 30.04 -4.34
C ASP A 510 -9.82 28.92 -3.41
N GLY A 511 -9.06 28.52 -2.40
CA GLY A 511 -9.39 27.46 -1.46
C GLY A 511 -8.65 26.15 -1.72
N TYR A 512 -8.08 25.91 -2.93
CA TYR A 512 -7.28 24.72 -3.17
C TYR A 512 -6.01 24.64 -2.29
N GLU A 513 -5.53 25.81 -1.84
CA GLU A 513 -4.40 25.90 -0.93
C GLU A 513 -4.61 25.15 0.40
N THR A 514 -5.86 24.77 0.73
CA THR A 514 -6.20 24.06 1.97
C THR A 514 -6.30 22.52 1.80
N PHE A 515 -6.16 21.98 0.59
CA PHE A 515 -6.39 20.55 0.31
C PHE A 515 -5.36 19.60 0.93
N TRP A 516 -4.24 20.08 1.45
CA TRP A 516 -3.33 19.28 2.28
C TRP A 516 -4.01 18.76 3.54
N SER A 517 -5.02 19.47 4.04
CA SER A 517 -5.60 19.28 5.37
C SER A 517 -6.41 17.99 5.51
N TYR A 518 -6.88 17.37 4.41
CA TYR A 518 -7.64 16.11 4.48
C TYR A 518 -6.82 14.87 4.13
N ILE A 519 -5.52 14.99 3.86
CA ILE A 519 -4.68 13.85 3.46
C ILE A 519 -4.25 13.04 4.70
N PRO A 520 -4.80 11.84 4.93
CA PRO A 520 -4.57 11.09 6.16
C PRO A 520 -3.12 10.60 6.30
N HIS A 521 -2.40 10.38 5.20
CA HIS A 521 -1.02 9.94 5.22
C HIS A 521 -0.11 10.88 6.01
N PHE A 522 -0.30 12.19 5.89
CA PHE A 522 0.52 13.20 6.58
C PHE A 522 0.36 13.18 8.11
N VAL A 523 -0.75 12.60 8.58
CA VAL A 523 -1.12 12.51 9.99
C VAL A 523 -0.74 11.14 10.57
N HIS A 524 -1.14 10.05 9.89
CA HIS A 524 -0.98 8.68 10.40
C HIS A 524 0.35 8.03 10.05
N SER A 525 0.93 8.38 8.92
CA SER A 525 2.08 7.66 8.36
C SER A 525 3.07 8.61 7.68
N PRO A 526 3.73 9.49 8.44
CA PRO A 526 4.64 10.47 7.86
C PRO A 526 5.67 9.84 6.94
N PHE A 527 5.90 10.49 5.79
CA PHE A 527 6.84 10.07 4.75
C PHE A 527 6.57 8.70 4.11
N TYR A 528 5.36 8.13 4.31
CA TYR A 528 5.01 6.83 3.74
C TYR A 528 4.87 6.87 2.21
N VAL A 529 4.36 7.99 1.69
CA VAL A 529 3.83 8.10 0.31
C VAL A 529 4.84 7.82 -0.80
N TYR A 530 6.15 8.00 -0.57
CA TYR A 530 7.15 7.64 -1.59
C TYR A 530 7.17 6.14 -1.91
N ALA A 531 6.71 5.29 -1.01
CA ALA A 531 6.68 3.85 -1.22
C ALA A 531 5.79 3.45 -2.41
N TYR A 532 4.73 4.20 -2.69
CA TYR A 532 3.90 4.00 -3.87
C TYR A 532 4.69 4.23 -5.17
N ALA A 533 5.36 5.38 -5.26
CA ALA A 533 6.20 5.70 -6.41
C ALA A 533 7.40 4.75 -6.55
N PHE A 534 7.92 4.26 -5.41
CA PHE A 534 9.00 3.28 -5.38
C PHE A 534 8.54 1.97 -6.02
N GLY A 535 7.41 1.41 -5.56
CA GLY A 535 6.87 0.15 -6.06
C GLY A 535 6.57 0.22 -7.56
N ASP A 536 5.83 1.23 -8.01
CA ASP A 536 5.49 1.42 -9.42
C ASP A 536 6.74 1.62 -10.29
N GLY A 537 7.65 2.50 -9.88
CA GLY A 537 8.88 2.78 -10.63
C GLY A 537 9.81 1.57 -10.74
N LEU A 538 9.92 0.76 -9.67
CA LEU A 538 10.69 -0.49 -9.67
C LEU A 538 10.10 -1.48 -10.66
N VAL A 539 8.78 -1.68 -10.63
CA VAL A 539 8.12 -2.64 -11.52
C VAL A 539 8.22 -2.20 -12.97
N ASN A 540 8.04 -0.91 -13.25
CA ASN A 540 8.19 -0.38 -14.60
C ASN A 540 9.62 -0.55 -15.12
N ALA A 541 10.64 -0.40 -14.27
CA ALA A 541 12.03 -0.68 -14.65
C ALA A 541 12.27 -2.17 -14.95
N LEU A 542 11.70 -3.08 -14.14
CA LEU A 542 11.74 -4.52 -14.40
C LEU A 542 11.00 -4.88 -15.69
N TYR A 543 9.81 -4.30 -15.91
CA TYR A 543 9.03 -4.56 -17.12
C TYR A 543 9.76 -4.09 -18.38
N ALA A 544 10.46 -2.95 -18.30
CA ALA A 544 11.30 -2.49 -19.41
C ALA A 544 12.46 -3.44 -19.73
N VAL A 545 13.08 -4.09 -18.72
CA VAL A 545 14.08 -5.17 -18.95
C VAL A 545 13.43 -6.38 -19.60
N TYR A 546 12.21 -6.73 -19.21
CA TYR A 546 11.45 -7.81 -19.85
C TYR A 546 11.18 -7.51 -21.34
N GLU A 547 10.74 -6.30 -21.68
CA GLU A 547 10.49 -5.88 -23.07
C GLU A 547 11.79 -5.81 -23.93
N GLU A 548 12.96 -5.59 -23.31
CA GLU A 548 14.27 -5.66 -23.99
C GLU A 548 14.66 -7.10 -24.42
N GLY A 549 13.93 -8.12 -23.95
CA GLY A 549 14.08 -9.51 -24.40
C GLY A 549 15.16 -10.30 -23.67
N ASP A 550 15.43 -10.01 -22.38
CA ASP A 550 16.29 -10.87 -21.54
C ASP A 550 15.69 -12.29 -21.45
N THR A 551 16.35 -13.25 -22.07
CA THR A 551 15.87 -14.64 -22.11
C THR A 551 15.86 -15.35 -20.75
N GLU A 552 16.59 -14.85 -19.76
CA GLU A 552 16.64 -15.35 -18.38
C GLU A 552 15.71 -14.58 -17.44
N PHE A 553 15.04 -13.54 -17.94
CA PHE A 553 14.22 -12.64 -17.11
C PHE A 553 13.22 -13.42 -16.25
N GLN A 554 12.46 -14.32 -16.83
CA GLN A 554 11.43 -15.09 -16.13
C GLN A 554 12.01 -15.88 -14.93
N ALA A 555 13.14 -16.57 -15.13
CA ALA A 555 13.77 -17.34 -14.05
C ALA A 555 14.26 -16.43 -12.92
N LYS A 556 14.95 -15.32 -13.25
CA LYS A 556 15.41 -14.31 -12.29
C LYS A 556 14.23 -13.69 -11.52
N TYR A 557 13.13 -13.41 -12.22
CA TYR A 557 11.94 -12.83 -11.65
C TYR A 557 11.26 -13.77 -10.64
N PHE A 558 11.11 -15.04 -10.97
CA PHE A 558 10.58 -16.03 -10.03
C PHE A 558 11.50 -16.26 -8.82
N ASP A 559 12.81 -16.22 -8.99
CA ASP A 559 13.78 -16.29 -7.89
C ASP A 559 13.65 -15.07 -6.96
N MET A 560 13.37 -13.89 -7.53
CA MET A 560 13.08 -12.68 -6.77
C MET A 560 11.79 -12.81 -5.95
N LEU A 561 10.70 -13.28 -6.55
CA LEU A 561 9.42 -13.48 -5.87
C LEU A 561 9.52 -14.54 -4.74
N ARG A 562 10.21 -15.67 -5.03
CA ARG A 562 10.43 -16.74 -4.04
C ARG A 562 11.29 -16.31 -2.87
N ALA A 563 12.08 -15.26 -3.02
CA ALA A 563 12.94 -14.78 -1.95
C ALA A 563 12.14 -14.14 -0.80
N GLY A 564 10.95 -13.61 -1.05
CA GLY A 564 10.18 -12.90 -0.02
C GLY A 564 11.02 -11.82 0.67
N GLY A 565 11.06 -11.84 2.00
CA GLY A 565 11.88 -10.93 2.82
C GLY A 565 13.26 -11.47 3.20
N SER A 566 13.75 -12.53 2.52
CA SER A 566 15.03 -13.15 2.85
C SER A 566 16.25 -12.43 2.28
N LYS A 567 16.06 -11.48 1.35
CA LYS A 567 17.12 -10.73 0.69
C LYS A 567 16.83 -9.24 0.64
N HIS A 568 17.89 -8.45 0.59
CA HIS A 568 17.81 -7.02 0.41
C HIS A 568 17.51 -6.66 -1.06
N HIS A 569 16.87 -5.50 -1.32
CA HIS A 569 16.53 -5.07 -2.69
C HIS A 569 17.74 -5.03 -3.63
N THR A 570 18.92 -4.66 -3.14
CA THR A 570 20.15 -4.64 -3.94
C THR A 570 20.55 -6.03 -4.47
N GLU A 571 20.37 -7.07 -3.65
CA GLU A 571 20.63 -8.47 -4.04
C GLU A 571 19.60 -8.99 -5.03
N LEU A 572 18.35 -8.52 -4.90
CA LEU A 572 17.23 -8.93 -5.75
C LEU A 572 17.27 -8.25 -7.12
N LEU A 573 17.76 -7.02 -7.21
CA LEU A 573 17.85 -6.25 -8.46
C LEU A 573 19.13 -6.53 -9.25
N ALA A 574 20.21 -6.94 -8.58
CA ALA A 574 21.50 -7.19 -9.21
C ALA A 574 21.46 -8.19 -10.39
N PRO A 575 20.68 -9.32 -10.35
CA PRO A 575 20.57 -10.24 -11.48
C PRO A 575 20.02 -9.62 -12.76
N PHE A 576 19.25 -8.53 -12.65
CA PHE A 576 18.69 -7.77 -13.77
C PHE A 576 19.62 -6.64 -14.25
N GLY A 577 20.80 -6.48 -13.61
CA GLY A 577 21.69 -5.37 -13.89
C GLY A 577 21.16 -4.02 -13.40
N LEU A 578 20.26 -4.02 -12.41
CA LEU A 578 19.56 -2.86 -11.88
C LEU A 578 20.12 -2.46 -10.50
N ASP A 579 20.22 -1.15 -10.26
CA ASP A 579 20.60 -0.54 -8.98
C ASP A 579 19.68 0.65 -8.68
N ALA A 580 18.84 0.51 -7.66
CA ALA A 580 17.87 1.55 -7.28
C ALA A 580 18.55 2.84 -6.75
N SER A 581 19.85 2.82 -6.43
CA SER A 581 20.61 4.03 -6.08
C SER A 581 21.09 4.82 -7.30
N ASP A 582 21.04 4.24 -8.52
CA ASP A 582 21.36 4.93 -9.78
C ASP A 582 20.12 5.65 -10.30
N PRO A 583 20.14 6.96 -10.53
CA PRO A 583 19.03 7.70 -11.14
C PRO A 583 18.53 7.09 -12.46
N LYS A 584 19.39 6.47 -13.25
CA LYS A 584 19.05 5.82 -14.52
C LYS A 584 18.06 4.66 -14.36
N PHE A 585 18.07 4.01 -13.20
CA PHE A 585 17.08 2.99 -12.87
C PHE A 585 15.65 3.57 -12.87
N TRP A 586 15.49 4.70 -12.21
CA TRP A 586 14.21 5.39 -12.14
C TRP A 586 13.80 6.01 -13.48
N ASP A 587 14.76 6.59 -14.22
CA ASP A 587 14.53 7.11 -15.58
C ASP A 587 13.98 6.01 -16.51
N LYS A 588 14.46 4.77 -16.37
CA LYS A 588 13.99 3.62 -17.16
C LYS A 588 12.51 3.34 -16.90
N GLY A 589 12.08 3.29 -15.63
CA GLY A 589 10.68 3.12 -15.26
C GLY A 589 9.80 4.28 -15.73
N LEU A 590 10.26 5.52 -15.55
CA LEU A 590 9.53 6.72 -15.97
C LEU A 590 9.39 6.83 -17.49
N SER A 591 10.34 6.30 -18.26
CA SER A 591 10.28 6.30 -19.74
C SER A 591 9.10 5.51 -20.29
N MET A 592 8.59 4.51 -19.57
CA MET A 592 7.38 3.77 -19.97
C MET A 592 6.14 4.65 -19.93
N ILE A 593 6.01 5.50 -18.91
CA ILE A 593 4.89 6.47 -18.83
C ILE A 593 5.00 7.46 -19.99
N SER A 594 6.21 7.97 -20.25
CA SER A 594 6.45 8.89 -21.38
C SER A 594 6.10 8.25 -22.74
N ALA A 595 6.45 6.97 -22.94
CA ALA A 595 6.12 6.25 -24.18
C ALA A 595 4.61 6.08 -24.40
N MET A 596 3.84 5.84 -23.32
CA MET A 596 2.38 5.80 -23.40
C MET A 596 1.78 7.18 -23.73
N ILE A 597 2.38 8.26 -23.21
CA ILE A 597 1.98 9.64 -23.59
C ILE A 597 2.32 9.92 -25.05
N ASP A 598 3.50 9.48 -25.54
CA ASP A 598 3.87 9.60 -26.97
C ASP A 598 2.85 8.91 -27.87
N GLU A 599 2.38 7.71 -27.46
CA GLU A 599 1.33 6.99 -28.20
C GLU A 599 -0.01 7.75 -28.19
N LEU A 600 -0.40 8.33 -27.05
CA LEU A 600 -1.62 9.16 -26.96
C LEU A 600 -1.53 10.42 -27.83
N GLU A 601 -0.37 11.08 -27.88
CA GLU A 601 -0.14 12.25 -28.75
C GLU A 601 -0.23 11.85 -30.23
N ALA A 602 0.34 10.71 -30.62
CA ALA A 602 0.27 10.20 -32.00
C ALA A 602 -1.15 9.81 -32.45
N MET A 603 -2.09 9.62 -31.53
CA MET A 603 -3.50 9.39 -31.84
C MET A 603 -4.27 10.68 -32.15
N GLU A 604 -3.67 11.85 -31.93
CA GLU A 604 -4.28 13.15 -32.20
C GLU A 604 -3.95 13.67 -33.63
N ASP A 605 -2.90 13.12 -34.26
CA ASP A 605 -2.48 13.42 -35.64
C ASP A 605 -3.28 12.58 -36.66
#